data_bc1cac22d6f725f8acf1aa637d11e149
#
_entry.id   bc1cac22d6f725f8acf1aa637d11e149
#
_cell.length_a   1.000
_cell.length_b   1.000
_cell.length_c   1.000
_cell.angle_alpha   90.00
_cell.angle_beta   90.00
_cell.angle_gamma   90.00
#
_symmetry.space_group_name_H-M   'P 1'
#
loop_
_entity.id
_entity.type
_entity.pdbx_description
1 polymer ?
#
loop_
_entity_poly.entity_id
_entity_poly.type
_entity_poly.pdbx_seq_one_letter_code
_entity_poly.pdbx_strand_id
1 'polypeptide(L)'
;MIPFGVLKDWLGSPAGTVELPDGATVAALMERLRTTLPAGAPEQMLRGIAVSVNAEYAQAGRVLHDGDEVGLLPPVSGGAARAVTARAGAARTADALDEGNGEPNVLVALTQEPIHAAAIAAATKQDEDGAVVVFDGIVRNHSRGRRTVHLDYEAYEEMAIRQMRALGEKARERFGVRQVTMVHRLGRLEIGETSVLIVVASAHRSAAFEACRWLIDTLKQSVPIWKKETFADGQVWAPGEPFPEGLAVDRETVQSQVSEARPFGKLRAGSGAPTAEAPHEG
;
A
#
# COMPACT_ATOMS: atom_id res chain seq x y z
N MET A 1 -15.62 0.73 -0.20
CA MET A 1 -14.45 0.92 -1.11
C MET A 1 -13.87 2.32 -0.90
N ILE A 2 -12.56 2.41 -0.70
CA ILE A 2 -11.84 3.65 -0.36
C ILE A 2 -10.76 3.93 -1.42
N PRO A 3 -10.90 4.98 -2.25
CA PRO A 3 -9.84 5.40 -3.15
C PRO A 3 -8.79 6.23 -2.41
N PHE A 4 -7.51 6.07 -2.77
CA PHE A 4 -6.39 6.83 -2.23
C PHE A 4 -5.63 7.62 -3.30
N GLY A 5 -4.86 8.62 -2.86
CA GLY A 5 -4.03 9.45 -3.73
C GLY A 5 -4.82 10.02 -4.92
N VAL A 6 -4.23 9.95 -6.10
CA VAL A 6 -4.84 10.45 -7.34
C VAL A 6 -6.20 9.81 -7.69
N LEU A 7 -6.52 8.61 -7.17
CA LEU A 7 -7.80 7.96 -7.43
C LEU A 7 -8.99 8.70 -6.80
N LYS A 8 -8.76 9.50 -5.75
CA LYS A 8 -9.78 10.37 -5.15
C LYS A 8 -10.30 11.40 -6.15
N ASP A 9 -9.44 11.92 -7.02
CA ASP A 9 -9.80 12.93 -8.02
C ASP A 9 -10.72 12.35 -9.12
N TRP A 10 -10.70 11.03 -9.34
CA TRP A 10 -11.48 10.32 -10.37
C TRP A 10 -12.71 9.60 -9.85
N LEU A 11 -12.61 8.99 -8.67
CA LEU A 11 -13.67 8.17 -8.08
C LEU A 11 -14.48 8.91 -7.02
N GLY A 12 -14.03 10.11 -6.66
CA GLY A 12 -14.62 10.89 -5.57
C GLY A 12 -14.21 10.42 -4.18
N SER A 13 -14.49 11.28 -3.21
CA SER A 13 -14.32 11.02 -1.77
C SER A 13 -15.59 11.56 -1.09
N PRO A 14 -16.22 10.87 -0.17
CA PRO A 14 -15.72 9.71 0.61
C PRO A 14 -15.97 8.35 -0.06
N ALA A 15 -15.52 7.30 0.66
CA ALA A 15 -15.74 5.90 0.32
C ALA A 15 -17.18 5.58 -0.06
N GLY A 16 -17.36 4.81 -1.12
CA GLY A 16 -18.68 4.33 -1.57
C GLY A 16 -18.87 2.84 -1.30
N THR A 17 -20.12 2.41 -1.18
CA THR A 17 -20.47 0.99 -1.18
C THR A 17 -20.55 0.47 -2.60
N VAL A 18 -20.04 -0.72 -2.85
CA VAL A 18 -20.13 -1.39 -4.14
C VAL A 18 -20.81 -2.73 -3.92
N GLU A 19 -21.94 -2.95 -4.55
CA GLU A 19 -22.63 -4.23 -4.54
C GLU A 19 -22.00 -5.17 -5.57
N LEU A 20 -21.66 -6.36 -5.14
CA LEU A 20 -21.08 -7.42 -5.97
C LEU A 20 -21.87 -8.71 -5.78
N PRO A 21 -21.88 -9.63 -6.78
CA PRO A 21 -22.43 -10.96 -6.60
C PRO A 21 -21.68 -11.75 -5.49
N ASP A 22 -22.38 -12.67 -4.83
CA ASP A 22 -21.76 -13.56 -3.86
C ASP A 22 -20.58 -14.33 -4.46
N GLY A 23 -19.46 -14.40 -3.72
CA GLY A 23 -18.24 -15.04 -4.18
C GLY A 23 -17.44 -14.22 -5.22
N ALA A 24 -17.79 -12.95 -5.43
CA ALA A 24 -17.01 -12.08 -6.29
C ALA A 24 -15.57 -11.93 -5.77
N THR A 25 -14.62 -11.82 -6.69
CA THR A 25 -13.21 -11.63 -6.37
C THR A 25 -12.77 -10.18 -6.56
N VAL A 26 -11.57 -9.85 -6.08
CA VAL A 26 -10.89 -8.59 -6.36
C VAL A 26 -10.82 -8.34 -7.88
N ALA A 27 -10.55 -9.38 -8.69
CA ALA A 27 -10.56 -9.26 -10.15
C ALA A 27 -11.93 -8.81 -10.70
N ALA A 28 -13.01 -9.39 -10.20
CA ALA A 28 -14.38 -9.01 -10.59
C ALA A 28 -14.71 -7.56 -10.21
N LEU A 29 -14.29 -7.12 -9.02
CA LEU A 29 -14.40 -5.72 -8.60
C LEU A 29 -13.64 -4.78 -9.54
N MET A 30 -12.39 -5.11 -9.86
CA MET A 30 -11.57 -4.28 -10.75
C MET A 30 -12.14 -4.18 -12.16
N GLU A 31 -12.72 -5.26 -12.69
CA GLU A 31 -13.38 -5.22 -13.99
C GLU A 31 -14.64 -4.35 -13.97
N ARG A 32 -15.45 -4.45 -12.90
CA ARG A 32 -16.62 -3.56 -12.71
C ARG A 32 -16.20 -2.09 -12.63
N LEU A 33 -15.13 -1.77 -11.90
CA LEU A 33 -14.60 -0.40 -11.79
C LEU A 33 -14.15 0.15 -13.15
N ARG A 34 -13.51 -0.66 -13.99
CA ARG A 34 -13.08 -0.25 -15.34
C ARG A 34 -14.26 0.18 -16.21
N THR A 35 -15.41 -0.46 -16.06
CA THR A 35 -16.63 -0.13 -16.83
C THR A 35 -17.36 1.11 -16.30
N THR A 36 -17.11 1.51 -15.05
CA THR A 36 -17.76 2.64 -14.38
C THR A 36 -16.93 3.91 -14.36
N LEU A 37 -15.65 3.85 -14.72
CA LEU A 37 -14.77 5.01 -14.76
C LEU A 37 -15.19 6.02 -15.83
N PRO A 38 -15.06 7.34 -15.56
CA PRO A 38 -15.36 8.37 -16.55
C PRO A 38 -14.51 8.19 -17.81
N ALA A 39 -15.10 8.48 -18.98
CA ALA A 39 -14.35 8.53 -20.23
C ALA A 39 -13.24 9.59 -20.10
N GLY A 40 -11.97 9.15 -20.23
CA GLY A 40 -10.80 10.01 -20.07
C GLY A 40 -9.90 9.68 -18.88
N ALA A 41 -10.28 8.73 -18.03
CA ALA A 41 -9.35 8.20 -17.03
C ALA A 41 -8.15 7.55 -17.76
N PRO A 42 -6.88 7.93 -17.44
CA PRO A 42 -5.72 7.37 -18.11
C PRO A 42 -5.66 5.85 -17.88
N GLU A 43 -5.70 5.04 -18.96
CA GLU A 43 -5.59 3.59 -18.86
C GLU A 43 -4.33 3.13 -18.08
N GLN A 44 -3.27 3.92 -18.18
CA GLN A 44 -2.01 3.70 -17.46
C GLN A 44 -2.18 3.78 -15.94
N MET A 45 -3.13 4.57 -15.44
CA MET A 45 -3.42 4.70 -14.01
C MET A 45 -4.07 3.44 -13.45
N LEU A 46 -4.86 2.74 -14.27
CA LEU A 46 -5.52 1.50 -13.88
C LEU A 46 -4.59 0.28 -13.90
N ARG A 47 -3.45 0.37 -14.59
CA ARG A 47 -2.49 -0.73 -14.74
C ARG A 47 -1.55 -0.91 -13.55
N GLY A 48 -1.48 0.02 -12.64
CA GLY A 48 -0.56 -0.03 -11.50
C GLY A 48 -1.27 0.00 -10.16
N ILE A 49 -2.59 -0.22 -10.12
CA ILE A 49 -3.36 -0.20 -8.88
C ILE A 49 -3.12 -1.49 -8.11
N ALA A 50 -2.72 -1.37 -6.85
CA ALA A 50 -2.84 -2.46 -5.90
C ALA A 50 -4.18 -2.34 -5.15
N VAL A 51 -4.70 -3.47 -4.70
CA VAL A 51 -5.92 -3.53 -3.91
C VAL A 51 -5.58 -4.02 -2.52
N SER A 52 -6.17 -3.41 -1.50
CA SER A 52 -6.18 -3.96 -0.15
C SER A 52 -7.57 -4.40 0.24
N VAL A 53 -7.64 -5.43 1.07
CA VAL A 53 -8.86 -5.89 1.74
C VAL A 53 -8.56 -5.91 3.23
N ASN A 54 -9.32 -5.13 4.01
CA ASN A 54 -9.14 -4.99 5.47
C ASN A 54 -7.69 -4.57 5.83
N ALA A 55 -7.18 -3.58 5.10
CA ALA A 55 -5.83 -3.03 5.24
C ALA A 55 -4.67 -4.02 5.00
N GLU A 56 -4.89 -5.08 4.23
CA GLU A 56 -3.87 -6.01 3.75
C GLU A 56 -3.86 -6.06 2.23
N TYR A 57 -2.68 -6.17 1.61
CA TYR A 57 -2.60 -6.34 0.15
C TYR A 57 -3.33 -7.60 -0.28
N ALA A 58 -4.18 -7.47 -1.30
CA ALA A 58 -4.99 -8.56 -1.83
C ALA A 58 -4.65 -8.86 -3.29
N GLN A 59 -4.51 -10.15 -3.60
CA GLN A 59 -4.34 -10.61 -4.97
C GLN A 59 -5.68 -10.66 -5.72
N ALA A 60 -5.64 -10.69 -7.05
CA ALA A 60 -6.80 -10.70 -7.93
C ALA A 60 -7.83 -11.81 -7.62
N GLY A 61 -7.35 -12.99 -7.20
CA GLY A 61 -8.18 -14.14 -6.85
C GLY A 61 -8.80 -14.09 -5.44
N ARG A 62 -8.49 -13.10 -4.59
CA ARG A 62 -9.07 -12.96 -3.25
C ARG A 62 -10.59 -12.81 -3.36
N VAL A 63 -11.34 -13.69 -2.72
CA VAL A 63 -12.80 -13.61 -2.59
C VAL A 63 -13.15 -12.48 -1.63
N LEU A 64 -14.14 -11.67 -2.00
CA LEU A 64 -14.67 -10.57 -1.21
C LEU A 64 -15.94 -11.02 -0.48
N HIS A 65 -16.11 -10.55 0.74
CA HIS A 65 -17.26 -10.81 1.60
C HIS A 65 -18.00 -9.50 1.92
N ASP A 66 -19.25 -9.63 2.35
CA ASP A 66 -20.00 -8.48 2.82
C ASP A 66 -19.33 -7.82 4.03
N GLY A 67 -19.24 -6.50 4.01
CA GLY A 67 -18.56 -5.72 5.05
C GLY A 67 -17.04 -5.57 4.84
N ASP A 68 -16.43 -6.21 3.85
CA ASP A 68 -15.00 -6.00 3.57
C ASP A 68 -14.69 -4.55 3.20
N GLU A 69 -13.69 -3.97 3.86
CA GLU A 69 -13.13 -2.69 3.47
C GLU A 69 -12.12 -2.88 2.34
N VAL A 70 -12.41 -2.31 1.18
CA VAL A 70 -11.53 -2.42 0.01
C VAL A 70 -10.87 -1.09 -0.30
N GLY A 71 -9.54 -1.03 -0.18
CA GLY A 71 -8.72 0.12 -0.57
C GLY A 71 -8.21 -0.01 -1.99
N LEU A 72 -8.34 1.07 -2.78
CA LEU A 72 -7.73 1.19 -4.11
C LEU A 72 -6.50 2.07 -4.00
N LEU A 73 -5.34 1.46 -4.24
CA LEU A 73 -4.03 2.04 -3.97
C LEU A 73 -3.33 2.33 -5.30
N PRO A 74 -3.21 3.61 -5.74
CA PRO A 74 -2.37 3.93 -6.87
C PRO A 74 -0.90 3.71 -6.52
N PRO A 75 0.01 3.63 -7.51
CA PRO A 75 1.45 3.52 -7.27
C PRO A 75 1.93 4.50 -6.19
N VAL A 76 2.72 4.00 -5.23
CA VAL A 76 3.19 4.80 -4.09
C VAL A 76 4.28 5.78 -4.51
N SER A 77 4.35 6.94 -3.86
CA SER A 77 5.27 8.01 -4.24
C SER A 77 6.71 7.69 -3.86
N GLY A 78 7.47 7.10 -4.80
CA GLY A 78 8.90 6.83 -4.67
C GLY A 78 9.77 7.77 -5.54
N GLY A 79 11.05 7.92 -5.21
CA GLY A 79 12.05 8.51 -6.10
C GLY A 79 12.71 7.38 -6.90
N ALA A 80 13.09 7.64 -8.16
CA ALA A 80 13.66 6.64 -9.07
C ALA A 80 14.78 5.81 -8.41
N ALA A 81 14.47 4.59 -8.04
CA ALA A 81 15.42 3.58 -7.61
C ALA A 81 15.36 2.40 -8.59
N ARG A 82 16.53 1.97 -9.04
CA ARG A 82 16.70 0.82 -9.93
C ARG A 82 16.19 -0.45 -9.26
N ALA A 83 15.33 -1.19 -9.94
CA ALA A 83 14.76 -2.45 -9.45
C ALA A 83 15.85 -3.42 -8.97
N VAL A 84 15.78 -3.80 -7.70
CA VAL A 84 16.49 -4.94 -7.15
C VAL A 84 15.48 -6.07 -7.05
N THR A 85 15.61 -7.06 -7.91
CA THR A 85 14.79 -8.27 -7.90
C THR A 85 15.02 -9.03 -6.59
N ALA A 86 14.07 -8.95 -5.67
CA ALA A 86 14.03 -9.79 -4.47
C ALA A 86 13.08 -10.97 -4.72
N ARG A 87 13.63 -12.19 -4.71
CA ARG A 87 12.85 -13.44 -4.72
C ARG A 87 11.98 -13.50 -3.45
N ALA A 88 10.68 -13.68 -3.66
CA ALA A 88 9.71 -13.89 -2.61
C ALA A 88 9.99 -15.20 -1.86
N GLY A 89 10.23 -15.09 -0.56
CA GLY A 89 10.20 -16.20 0.39
C GLY A 89 8.87 -16.18 1.14
N ALA A 90 8.24 -17.35 1.24
CA ALA A 90 6.90 -17.56 1.75
C ALA A 90 6.67 -17.00 3.17
N ALA A 91 5.55 -16.33 3.33
CA ALA A 91 5.03 -15.86 4.61
C ALA A 91 4.67 -17.05 5.52
N ARG A 92 5.21 -17.06 6.73
CA ARG A 92 4.69 -17.82 7.86
C ARG A 92 4.03 -16.83 8.81
N THR A 93 2.76 -17.05 9.05
CA THR A 93 1.99 -16.42 10.13
C THR A 93 2.61 -16.82 11.48
N ALA A 94 2.94 -15.82 12.29
CA ALA A 94 3.24 -16.02 13.70
C ALA A 94 2.53 -14.94 14.50
N ASP A 95 1.37 -15.29 15.04
CA ASP A 95 0.89 -14.76 16.30
C ASP A 95 1.82 -15.26 17.40
N ALA A 96 2.57 -14.37 17.99
CA ALA A 96 3.13 -14.55 19.33
C ALA A 96 3.47 -13.15 19.87
N LEU A 97 2.65 -12.68 20.77
CA LEU A 97 2.98 -11.61 21.69
C LEU A 97 4.11 -12.11 22.59
N ASP A 98 5.33 -11.71 22.32
CA ASP A 98 6.43 -11.86 23.28
C ASP A 98 6.31 -10.71 24.30
N GLU A 99 5.76 -11.05 25.46
CA GLU A 99 5.83 -10.21 26.66
C GLU A 99 7.23 -10.27 27.27
N GLY A 100 8.22 -9.85 26.49
CA GLY A 100 9.59 -9.63 26.94
C GLY A 100 9.71 -8.20 27.44
N ASN A 101 10.21 -8.05 28.66
CA ASN A 101 10.43 -6.82 29.41
C ASN A 101 11.59 -5.97 28.81
N GLY A 102 11.47 -5.57 27.53
CA GLY A 102 12.41 -4.73 26.79
C GLY A 102 11.68 -3.78 25.86
N GLU A 103 12.25 -2.59 25.63
CA GLU A 103 11.71 -1.66 24.62
C GLU A 103 11.61 -2.35 23.25
N PRO A 104 10.53 -2.13 22.50
CA PRO A 104 10.35 -2.81 21.21
C PRO A 104 11.50 -2.44 20.27
N ASN A 105 12.19 -3.46 19.73
CA ASN A 105 13.32 -3.28 18.82
C ASN A 105 12.93 -2.72 17.44
N VAL A 106 11.63 -2.55 17.18
CA VAL A 106 11.08 -1.89 15.99
C VAL A 106 10.08 -0.83 16.43
N LEU A 107 10.43 0.44 16.21
CA LEU A 107 9.58 1.58 16.49
C LEU A 107 9.11 2.20 15.17
N VAL A 108 7.80 2.33 15.00
CA VAL A 108 7.22 2.97 13.80
C VAL A 108 6.16 3.99 14.20
N ALA A 109 6.13 5.12 13.50
CA ALA A 109 5.14 6.15 13.73
C ALA A 109 4.79 6.90 12.44
N LEU A 110 3.52 7.35 12.37
CA LEU A 110 3.07 8.42 11.49
C LEU A 110 2.78 9.65 12.36
N THR A 111 3.13 10.85 11.90
CA THR A 111 2.93 12.08 12.65
C THR A 111 2.59 13.24 11.72
N GLN A 112 1.86 14.22 12.22
CA GLN A 112 1.69 15.53 11.55
C GLN A 112 2.66 16.58 12.08
N GLU A 113 3.26 16.30 13.25
CA GLU A 113 4.23 17.18 13.88
C GLU A 113 5.63 17.06 13.26
N PRO A 114 6.47 18.09 13.37
CA PRO A 114 7.85 18.04 12.92
C PRO A 114 8.66 16.90 13.54
N ILE A 115 9.44 16.22 12.71
CA ILE A 115 10.31 15.12 13.13
C ILE A 115 11.61 15.67 13.67
N HIS A 116 11.92 15.40 14.93
CA HIS A 116 13.16 15.81 15.59
C HIS A 116 14.24 14.73 15.43
N ALA A 117 14.87 14.65 14.26
CA ALA A 117 15.80 13.58 13.87
C ALA A 117 16.93 13.37 14.89
N ALA A 118 17.54 14.44 15.39
CA ALA A 118 18.64 14.34 16.36
C ALA A 118 18.21 13.71 17.69
N ALA A 119 17.02 14.06 18.19
CA ALA A 119 16.48 13.51 19.43
C ALA A 119 16.16 12.02 19.29
N ILE A 120 15.51 11.63 18.18
CA ILE A 120 15.19 10.22 17.90
C ILE A 120 16.47 9.38 17.73
N ALA A 121 17.47 9.89 17.00
CA ALA A 121 18.74 9.21 16.83
C ALA A 121 19.48 9.05 18.17
N ALA A 122 19.42 10.07 19.06
CA ALA A 122 20.03 9.97 20.38
C ALA A 122 19.33 8.93 21.26
N ALA A 123 18.00 8.90 21.26
CA ALA A 123 17.20 7.94 22.02
C ALA A 123 17.34 6.48 21.52
N THR A 124 17.75 6.29 20.27
CA THR A 124 17.94 4.94 19.70
C THR A 124 19.23 4.27 20.17
N LYS A 125 20.25 5.03 20.60
CA LYS A 125 21.58 4.52 20.93
C LYS A 125 21.58 3.71 22.23
N GLN A 126 22.34 2.60 22.24
CA GLN A 126 22.63 1.80 23.42
C GLN A 126 24.14 1.44 23.46
N ASP A 127 24.61 0.96 24.61
CA ASP A 127 26.03 0.72 24.87
C ASP A 127 26.63 -0.38 23.97
N GLU A 128 25.80 -1.30 23.47
CA GLU A 128 26.21 -2.38 22.55
C GLU A 128 26.29 -1.94 21.09
N ASP A 129 25.87 -0.71 20.74
CA ASP A 129 25.90 -0.24 19.36
C ASP A 129 27.28 0.26 18.97
N GLY A 130 27.85 -0.33 17.94
CA GLY A 130 29.07 0.18 17.28
C GLY A 130 28.76 1.16 16.15
N ALA A 131 27.50 1.26 15.70
CA ALA A 131 27.07 2.15 14.64
C ALA A 131 25.58 2.50 14.74
N VAL A 132 25.26 3.78 14.51
CA VAL A 132 23.90 4.26 14.25
C VAL A 132 23.88 4.99 12.92
N VAL A 133 23.05 4.52 11.99
CA VAL A 133 22.85 5.13 10.67
C VAL A 133 21.51 5.85 10.66
N VAL A 134 21.50 7.08 10.21
CA VAL A 134 20.32 7.92 10.08
C VAL A 134 20.11 8.27 8.62
N PHE A 135 18.94 7.94 8.09
CA PHE A 135 18.43 8.48 6.83
C PHE A 135 17.39 9.54 7.16
N ASP A 136 17.68 10.76 6.78
CA ASP A 136 16.79 11.92 6.92
C ASP A 136 16.36 12.37 5.52
N GLY A 137 15.10 12.05 5.16
CA GLY A 137 14.49 12.40 3.89
C GLY A 137 13.81 13.75 3.98
N ILE A 138 14.42 14.79 3.39
CA ILE A 138 13.95 16.17 3.47
C ILE A 138 13.24 16.63 2.19
N VAL A 139 12.35 17.61 2.33
CA VAL A 139 11.63 18.25 1.22
C VAL A 139 12.57 19.16 0.45
N ARG A 140 12.75 18.90 -0.86
CA ARG A 140 13.61 19.68 -1.76
C ARG A 140 12.83 20.82 -2.40
N ASN A 141 13.54 21.91 -2.74
CA ASN A 141 12.98 23.09 -3.41
C ASN A 141 12.73 22.90 -4.92
N HIS A 142 12.98 21.74 -5.47
CA HIS A 142 12.75 21.42 -6.88
C HIS A 142 12.42 19.94 -7.10
N SER A 143 11.58 19.67 -8.07
CA SER A 143 11.23 18.32 -8.55
C SER A 143 11.03 18.37 -10.06
N ARG A 144 11.68 17.47 -10.81
CA ARG A 144 11.56 17.35 -12.29
C ARG A 144 11.72 18.67 -13.02
N GLY A 145 12.72 19.47 -12.63
CA GLY A 145 13.01 20.75 -13.26
C GLY A 145 12.03 21.89 -12.89
N ARG A 146 11.04 21.65 -12.04
CA ARG A 146 10.10 22.66 -11.54
C ARG A 146 10.43 23.05 -10.10
N ARG A 147 10.16 24.29 -9.74
CA ARG A 147 10.32 24.81 -8.38
C ARG A 147 9.15 24.32 -7.52
N THR A 148 9.47 23.52 -6.50
CA THR A 148 8.52 23.08 -5.48
C THR A 148 8.26 24.19 -4.46
N VAL A 149 7.00 24.38 -4.07
CA VAL A 149 6.57 25.31 -3.02
C VAL A 149 6.45 24.57 -1.70
N HIS A 150 5.69 23.48 -1.68
CA HIS A 150 5.54 22.58 -0.54
C HIS A 150 5.10 21.19 -1.03
N LEU A 151 5.10 20.22 -0.14
CA LEU A 151 4.55 18.88 -0.38
C LEU A 151 3.42 18.61 0.60
N ASP A 152 2.40 17.87 0.16
CA ASP A 152 1.38 17.30 1.03
C ASP A 152 1.48 15.78 0.97
N TYR A 153 1.61 15.13 2.13
CA TYR A 153 1.68 13.67 2.24
C TYR A 153 0.38 13.10 2.79
N GLU A 154 -0.13 12.07 2.14
CA GLU A 154 -1.27 11.28 2.58
C GLU A 154 -0.87 9.81 2.73
N ALA A 155 -1.52 9.10 3.66
CA ALA A 155 -1.30 7.67 3.87
C ALA A 155 -2.62 6.93 4.10
N TYR A 156 -2.62 5.65 3.80
CA TYR A 156 -3.54 4.70 4.44
C TYR A 156 -2.92 4.30 5.78
N GLU A 157 -3.20 5.07 6.83
CA GLU A 157 -2.43 5.07 8.07
C GLU A 157 -2.34 3.70 8.73
N GLU A 158 -3.46 2.97 8.87
CA GLU A 158 -3.49 1.64 9.47
C GLU A 158 -2.59 0.66 8.71
N MET A 159 -2.72 0.62 7.39
CA MET A 159 -1.90 -0.25 6.56
C MET A 159 -0.45 0.20 6.53
N ALA A 160 -0.16 1.51 6.48
CA ALA A 160 1.19 2.04 6.48
C ALA A 160 1.97 1.67 7.75
N ILE A 161 1.36 1.79 8.93
CA ILE A 161 1.96 1.38 10.20
C ILE A 161 2.27 -0.12 10.21
N ARG A 162 1.32 -0.96 9.77
CA ARG A 162 1.54 -2.42 9.69
C ARG A 162 2.70 -2.76 8.75
N GLN A 163 2.72 -2.16 7.55
CA GLN A 163 3.79 -2.40 6.57
C GLN A 163 5.15 -1.92 7.07
N MET A 164 5.23 -0.72 7.68
CA MET A 164 6.48 -0.23 8.26
C MET A 164 6.99 -1.15 9.36
N ARG A 165 6.12 -1.63 10.25
CA ARG A 165 6.51 -2.57 11.31
C ARG A 165 7.06 -3.88 10.72
N ALA A 166 6.36 -4.48 9.78
CA ALA A 166 6.81 -5.70 9.10
C ALA A 166 8.15 -5.50 8.37
N LEU A 167 8.39 -4.33 7.78
CA LEU A 167 9.68 -3.99 7.18
C LEU A 167 10.79 -3.89 8.23
N GLY A 168 10.53 -3.27 9.36
CA GLY A 168 11.50 -3.18 10.46
C GLY A 168 11.90 -4.56 10.99
N GLU A 169 10.93 -5.45 11.20
CA GLU A 169 11.16 -6.83 11.64
C GLU A 169 11.98 -7.61 10.60
N LYS A 170 11.61 -7.54 9.32
CA LYS A 170 12.38 -8.15 8.23
C LYS A 170 13.81 -7.61 8.13
N ALA A 171 14.01 -6.32 8.38
CA ALA A 171 15.34 -5.74 8.37
C ALA A 171 16.20 -6.31 9.52
N ARG A 172 15.62 -6.46 10.71
CA ARG A 172 16.31 -7.07 11.85
C ARG A 172 16.70 -8.52 11.58
N GLU A 173 15.78 -9.31 11.07
CA GLU A 173 16.05 -10.71 10.71
C GLU A 173 17.12 -10.83 9.61
N ARG A 174 17.01 -10.01 8.57
CA ARG A 174 17.87 -10.12 7.39
C ARG A 174 19.30 -9.64 7.61
N PHE A 175 19.47 -8.55 8.37
CA PHE A 175 20.75 -7.86 8.52
C PHE A 175 21.35 -7.99 9.92
N GLY A 176 20.61 -8.58 10.87
CA GLY A 176 21.08 -8.73 12.25
C GLY A 176 21.28 -7.40 12.99
N VAL A 177 20.46 -6.38 12.65
CA VAL A 177 20.52 -5.08 13.34
C VAL A 177 19.71 -5.13 14.63
N ARG A 178 20.18 -4.38 15.66
CA ARG A 178 19.55 -4.37 16.97
C ARG A 178 18.20 -3.67 16.96
N GLN A 179 18.17 -2.44 16.43
CA GLN A 179 16.96 -1.60 16.46
C GLN A 179 16.74 -0.88 15.14
N VAL A 180 15.47 -0.76 14.78
CA VAL A 180 14.98 0.01 13.64
C VAL A 180 13.91 0.99 14.13
N THR A 181 14.10 2.26 13.85
CA THR A 181 13.08 3.31 14.08
C THR A 181 12.72 3.95 12.75
N MET A 182 11.43 4.00 12.42
CA MET A 182 10.93 4.66 11.21
C MET A 182 9.80 5.61 11.56
N VAL A 183 9.93 6.87 11.16
CA VAL A 183 8.88 7.89 11.35
C VAL A 183 8.60 8.54 10.00
N HIS A 184 7.34 8.64 9.62
CA HIS A 184 6.93 9.37 8.41
C HIS A 184 5.97 10.50 8.80
N ARG A 185 6.20 11.71 8.26
CA ARG A 185 5.33 12.86 8.49
C ARG A 185 4.28 12.97 7.40
N LEU A 186 3.05 13.25 7.81
CA LEU A 186 1.87 13.44 6.95
C LEU A 186 1.44 14.91 6.95
N GLY A 187 0.54 15.24 6.03
CA GLY A 187 0.06 16.60 5.83
C GLY A 187 1.07 17.48 5.07
N ARG A 188 0.97 18.77 5.28
CA ARG A 188 1.80 19.76 4.60
C ARG A 188 3.20 19.88 5.19
N LEU A 189 4.21 19.82 4.32
CA LEU A 189 5.61 20.00 4.65
C LEU A 189 6.23 21.12 3.80
N GLU A 190 6.96 22.00 4.45
CA GLU A 190 7.70 23.07 3.79
C GLU A 190 9.09 22.59 3.32
N ILE A 191 9.75 23.40 2.49
CA ILE A 191 11.10 23.11 2.01
C ILE A 191 12.07 22.98 3.20
N GLY A 192 12.87 21.93 3.19
CA GLY A 192 13.86 21.63 4.23
C GLY A 192 13.32 20.83 5.42
N GLU A 193 12.01 20.62 5.50
CA GLU A 193 11.44 19.81 6.59
C GLU A 193 11.63 18.30 6.33
N THR A 194 11.80 17.54 7.41
CA THR A 194 11.92 16.08 7.38
C THR A 194 10.58 15.43 7.06
N SER A 195 10.51 14.65 5.99
CA SER A 195 9.32 13.88 5.60
C SER A 195 9.37 12.45 6.10
N VAL A 196 10.52 11.83 6.12
CA VAL A 196 10.73 10.46 6.58
C VAL A 196 12.08 10.34 7.28
N LEU A 197 12.07 9.71 8.44
CA LEU A 197 13.28 9.41 9.21
C LEU A 197 13.39 7.90 9.38
N ILE A 198 14.59 7.34 9.10
CA ILE A 198 14.94 5.97 9.42
C ILE A 198 16.21 5.98 10.24
N VAL A 199 16.16 5.37 11.42
CA VAL A 199 17.32 5.20 12.30
C VAL A 199 17.55 3.71 12.50
N VAL A 200 18.77 3.25 12.22
CA VAL A 200 19.16 1.85 12.41
C VAL A 200 20.37 1.78 13.33
N ALA A 201 20.24 1.09 14.45
CA ALA A 201 21.30 0.83 15.39
C ALA A 201 21.80 -0.62 15.31
N SER A 202 23.11 -0.82 15.32
CA SER A 202 23.73 -2.13 15.16
C SER A 202 25.14 -2.15 15.74
N ALA A 203 25.62 -3.33 16.16
CA ALA A 203 27.02 -3.54 16.56
C ALA A 203 28.00 -3.25 15.40
N HIS A 204 27.58 -3.43 14.13
CA HIS A 204 28.47 -3.30 12.98
C HIS A 204 27.90 -2.34 11.92
N ARG A 205 28.75 -1.41 11.44
CA ARG A 205 28.39 -0.39 10.46
C ARG A 205 27.84 -0.93 9.13
N SER A 206 28.41 -2.06 8.63
CA SER A 206 27.97 -2.65 7.35
C SER A 206 26.49 -3.01 7.41
N ALA A 207 26.07 -3.77 8.43
CA ALA A 207 24.69 -4.15 8.65
C ALA A 207 23.77 -2.93 8.77
N ALA A 208 24.19 -1.89 9.51
CA ALA A 208 23.41 -0.68 9.67
C ALA A 208 23.19 0.07 8.35
N PHE A 209 24.23 0.23 7.51
CA PHE A 209 24.11 0.87 6.19
C PHE A 209 23.23 0.06 5.23
N GLU A 210 23.43 -1.25 5.15
CA GLU A 210 22.67 -2.13 4.26
C GLU A 210 21.19 -2.17 4.65
N ALA A 211 20.89 -2.29 5.94
CA ALA A 211 19.53 -2.27 6.46
C ALA A 211 18.83 -0.92 6.19
N CYS A 212 19.50 0.20 6.48
CA CYS A 212 18.95 1.52 6.30
C CYS A 212 18.62 1.79 4.82
N ARG A 213 19.52 1.45 3.90
CA ARG A 213 19.29 1.55 2.47
C ARG A 213 18.12 0.68 2.01
N TRP A 214 18.11 -0.60 2.41
CA TRP A 214 17.06 -1.53 2.05
C TRP A 214 15.68 -1.06 2.56
N LEU A 215 15.63 -0.54 3.79
CA LEU A 215 14.41 -0.02 4.40
C LEU A 215 13.83 1.13 3.60
N ILE A 216 14.62 2.15 3.25
CA ILE A 216 14.09 3.30 2.50
C ILE A 216 13.69 2.91 1.07
N ASP A 217 14.47 2.06 0.40
CA ASP A 217 14.15 1.60 -0.95
C ASP A 217 12.84 0.79 -0.97
N THR A 218 12.64 -0.11 0.01
CA THR A 218 11.44 -0.95 0.12
C THR A 218 10.22 -0.15 0.60
N LEU A 219 10.39 0.75 1.58
CA LEU A 219 9.33 1.62 2.08
C LEU A 219 8.69 2.40 0.92
N LYS A 220 9.51 2.97 0.06
CA LYS A 220 9.04 3.73 -1.10
C LYS A 220 8.29 2.92 -2.15
N GLN A 221 8.40 1.60 -2.14
CA GLN A 221 7.75 0.71 -3.10
C GLN A 221 6.51 0.01 -2.55
N SER A 222 6.40 -0.14 -1.22
CA SER A 222 5.40 -1.01 -0.62
C SER A 222 4.55 -0.37 0.48
N VAL A 223 4.98 0.76 1.05
CA VAL A 223 4.18 1.43 2.09
C VAL A 223 3.21 2.42 1.44
N PRO A 224 1.90 2.32 1.71
CA PRO A 224 0.88 3.13 1.05
C PRO A 224 0.89 4.57 1.56
N ILE A 225 1.85 5.34 1.07
CA ILE A 225 2.04 6.78 1.32
C ILE A 225 2.17 7.49 -0.02
N TRP A 226 1.40 8.54 -0.23
CA TRP A 226 1.37 9.34 -1.45
C TRP A 226 1.75 10.77 -1.15
N LYS A 227 2.33 11.46 -2.14
CA LYS A 227 2.63 12.88 -2.03
C LYS A 227 2.03 13.66 -3.19
N LYS A 228 1.46 14.81 -2.86
CA LYS A 228 1.03 15.83 -3.78
C LYS A 228 2.06 16.94 -3.80
N GLU A 229 2.58 17.28 -4.97
CA GLU A 229 3.60 18.31 -5.14
C GLU A 229 2.91 19.61 -5.57
N THR A 230 3.13 20.68 -4.80
CA THR A 230 2.63 22.02 -5.14
C THR A 230 3.76 22.84 -5.77
N PHE A 231 3.49 23.34 -6.96
CA PHE A 231 4.34 24.23 -7.74
C PHE A 231 3.68 25.60 -7.87
N ALA A 232 4.40 26.61 -8.40
CA ALA A 232 3.83 27.94 -8.59
C ALA A 232 2.63 27.97 -9.59
N ASP A 233 2.57 27.00 -10.50
CA ASP A 233 1.57 26.87 -11.57
C ASP A 233 0.53 25.76 -11.33
N GLY A 234 0.44 25.21 -10.11
CA GLY A 234 -0.55 24.23 -9.74
C GLY A 234 -0.03 23.07 -8.90
N GLN A 235 -0.90 22.10 -8.66
CA GLN A 235 -0.62 20.92 -7.86
C GLN A 235 -0.69 19.65 -8.71
N VAL A 236 0.18 18.70 -8.43
CA VAL A 236 0.21 17.40 -9.12
C VAL A 236 0.55 16.29 -8.13
N TRP A 237 -0.20 15.21 -8.18
CA TRP A 237 0.22 13.97 -7.52
C TRP A 237 1.55 13.49 -8.11
N ALA A 238 2.51 13.23 -7.25
CA ALA A 238 3.75 12.65 -7.73
C ALA A 238 3.45 11.28 -8.35
N PRO A 239 4.00 10.97 -9.55
CA PRO A 239 3.89 9.61 -10.07
C PRO A 239 4.55 8.67 -9.07
N GLY A 240 3.85 7.59 -8.76
CA GLY A 240 4.34 6.56 -7.87
C GLY A 240 5.34 5.63 -8.58
N GLU A 241 6.12 4.93 -7.78
CA GLU A 241 6.85 3.74 -8.24
C GLU A 241 5.83 2.60 -8.44
N PRO A 242 6.01 1.75 -9.45
CA PRO A 242 5.22 0.53 -9.58
C PRO A 242 5.35 -0.32 -8.33
N PHE A 243 4.27 -0.92 -7.90
CA PHE A 243 4.31 -1.91 -6.83
C PHE A 243 5.22 -3.08 -7.22
N PRO A 244 5.87 -3.73 -6.23
CA PRO A 244 6.56 -4.99 -6.46
C PRO A 244 5.68 -6.01 -7.18
N GLU A 245 6.29 -6.87 -7.96
CA GLU A 245 5.59 -7.94 -8.68
C GLU A 245 4.70 -8.76 -7.73
N GLY A 246 3.44 -8.97 -8.11
CA GLY A 246 2.43 -9.67 -7.32
C GLY A 246 1.59 -8.80 -6.37
N LEU A 247 1.90 -7.50 -6.18
CA LEU A 247 1.05 -6.59 -5.41
C LEU A 247 0.09 -5.78 -6.29
N ALA A 248 0.47 -5.45 -7.52
CA ALA A 248 -0.42 -4.78 -8.46
C ALA A 248 -1.40 -5.75 -9.10
N VAL A 249 -2.65 -5.33 -9.24
CA VAL A 249 -3.70 -6.07 -9.96
C VAL A 249 -3.74 -5.56 -11.40
N ASP A 250 -2.91 -6.11 -12.27
CA ASP A 250 -2.87 -5.73 -13.68
C ASP A 250 -3.96 -6.41 -14.52
N ARG A 251 -4.06 -6.00 -15.80
CA ARG A 251 -5.08 -6.51 -16.71
C ARG A 251 -4.87 -7.99 -17.06
N GLU A 252 -3.62 -8.44 -17.17
CA GLU A 252 -3.30 -9.83 -17.53
C GLU A 252 -3.67 -10.76 -16.38
N THR A 253 -3.35 -10.37 -15.14
CA THR A 253 -3.74 -11.09 -13.93
C THR A 253 -5.26 -11.16 -13.78
N VAL A 254 -5.99 -10.06 -14.04
CA VAL A 254 -7.46 -10.04 -14.00
C VAL A 254 -8.06 -10.94 -15.07
N GLN A 255 -7.58 -10.87 -16.32
CA GLN A 255 -8.11 -11.68 -17.42
C GLN A 255 -7.85 -13.17 -17.23
N SER A 256 -6.70 -13.59 -16.72
CA SER A 256 -6.42 -14.99 -16.45
C SER A 256 -7.36 -15.54 -15.37
N GLN A 257 -7.58 -14.82 -14.28
CA GLN A 257 -8.45 -15.22 -13.18
C GLN A 257 -9.94 -15.27 -13.59
N VAL A 258 -10.40 -14.34 -14.42
CA VAL A 258 -11.78 -14.34 -14.94
C VAL A 258 -11.98 -15.49 -15.95
N SER A 259 -10.95 -15.85 -16.73
CA SER A 259 -10.98 -16.95 -17.69
C SER A 259 -11.00 -18.33 -17.02
N GLU A 260 -10.39 -18.48 -15.84
CA GLU A 260 -10.40 -19.72 -15.06
C GLU A 260 -11.70 -19.91 -14.26
N ALA A 261 -12.45 -18.84 -14.00
CA ALA A 261 -13.77 -18.93 -13.41
C ALA A 261 -14.72 -19.59 -14.40
N ARG A 262 -15.23 -20.78 -14.09
CA ARG A 262 -16.20 -21.51 -14.91
C ARG A 262 -17.36 -20.58 -15.29
N PRO A 263 -17.79 -20.54 -16.57
CA PRO A 263 -18.96 -19.76 -16.95
C PRO A 263 -20.16 -20.25 -16.14
N PHE A 264 -20.84 -19.31 -15.48
CA PHE A 264 -22.07 -19.57 -14.75
C PHE A 264 -23.04 -20.35 -15.65
N GLY A 265 -23.44 -21.53 -15.18
CA GLY A 265 -24.38 -22.38 -15.90
C GLY A 265 -25.66 -21.59 -16.19
N LYS A 266 -26.08 -21.62 -17.47
CA LYS A 266 -27.38 -21.09 -17.86
C LYS A 266 -28.46 -21.70 -16.97
N LEU A 267 -29.13 -20.88 -16.19
CA LEU A 267 -30.38 -21.26 -15.50
C LEU A 267 -31.34 -21.75 -16.58
N ARG A 268 -31.64 -23.05 -16.56
CA ARG A 268 -32.70 -23.64 -17.36
C ARG A 268 -34.01 -23.05 -16.89
N ALA A 269 -34.66 -22.27 -17.73
CA ALA A 269 -36.04 -21.89 -17.57
C ALA A 269 -36.87 -23.18 -17.55
N GLY A 270 -37.38 -23.56 -16.41
CA GLY A 270 -38.33 -24.68 -16.27
C GLY A 270 -39.66 -24.26 -16.84
N SER A 271 -39.95 -24.74 -18.06
CA SER A 271 -41.30 -24.72 -18.66
C SER A 271 -42.11 -25.84 -17.99
N GLY A 272 -42.78 -25.53 -16.90
CA GLY A 272 -43.82 -26.37 -16.31
C GLY A 272 -45.14 -25.66 -16.39
N ALA A 273 -45.87 -25.83 -17.47
CA ALA A 273 -47.30 -25.47 -17.52
C ALA A 273 -48.12 -26.58 -16.84
N PRO A 274 -49.03 -26.29 -15.95
CA PRO A 274 -49.96 -27.28 -15.42
C PRO A 274 -51.07 -27.54 -16.48
N THR A 275 -51.20 -28.74 -16.90
CA THR A 275 -52.34 -29.25 -17.65
C THR A 275 -53.58 -29.25 -16.72
N ALA A 276 -54.58 -28.48 -17.11
CA ALA A 276 -55.91 -28.51 -16.46
C ALA A 276 -56.62 -29.78 -16.91
N GLU A 277 -56.94 -30.66 -15.98
CA GLU A 277 -57.88 -31.78 -16.13
C GLU A 277 -59.31 -31.24 -15.96
N ALA A 278 -60.17 -31.47 -16.96
CA ALA A 278 -61.59 -31.16 -16.93
C ALA A 278 -62.34 -32.23 -16.14
N PRO A 279 -63.45 -31.87 -15.45
CA PRO A 279 -64.25 -32.88 -14.75
C PRO A 279 -65.22 -33.58 -15.71
N HIS A 280 -65.23 -34.89 -15.63
CA HIS A 280 -66.27 -35.74 -16.23
C HIS A 280 -67.49 -35.73 -15.31
N GLU A 281 -68.62 -35.33 -15.86
CA GLU A 281 -69.95 -35.65 -15.34
C GLU A 281 -70.29 -37.11 -15.64
N GLY A 282 -70.97 -37.72 -14.67
CA GLY A 282 -71.56 -39.03 -14.79
C GLY A 282 -72.12 -39.50 -13.43
#